data_1e753c74020f7bf1ae07529367ecb60e
#
_entry.id   1e753c74020f7bf1ae07529367ecb60e
#
_cell.length_a   1.000
_cell.length_b   1.000
_cell.length_c   1.000
_cell.angle_alpha   90.00
_cell.angle_beta   90.00
_cell.angle_gamma   90.00
#
_symmetry.space_group_name_H-M   'P 1'
#
loop_
_entity.id
_entity.type
_entity.pdbx_description
1 polymer ?
#
loop_
_entity_poly.entity_id
_entity_poly.type
_entity_poly.pdbx_seq_one_letter_code
_entity_poly.pdbx_strand_id
1 'polypeptide(L)'
;MKLIYSTVLAMAFAVPAFADSHSMGDADAGEKQFGKCKACHAIVDDAGEVIQRGGKVGPNLYNLVGRQAGSVEDFKYGKSIVEAGEGGLVWDQASLAEYLEDPTDFLRTTLDDSKARSKMSFKLRKGTEDVAAYLASVSPGAEGMEEAPKSE
;
A
#
# COMPACT_ATOMS: atom_id res chain seq x y z
N MET A 1 30.79 62.87 -23.31
CA MET A 1 30.98 61.68 -22.46
C MET A 1 29.63 61.14 -22.06
N LYS A 2 29.17 60.03 -22.66
CA LYS A 2 27.91 59.37 -22.31
C LYS A 2 28.25 58.03 -21.67
N LEU A 3 27.95 57.91 -20.35
CA LEU A 3 28.09 56.66 -19.61
C LEU A 3 26.86 55.78 -19.92
N ILE A 4 27.14 54.58 -20.45
CA ILE A 4 26.12 53.54 -20.70
C ILE A 4 26.15 52.62 -19.48
N TYR A 5 25.11 52.66 -18.65
CA TYR A 5 24.95 51.68 -17.57
C TYR A 5 24.32 50.39 -18.14
N SER A 6 25.12 49.35 -18.21
CA SER A 6 24.61 47.98 -18.54
C SER A 6 24.04 47.34 -17.28
N THR A 7 22.73 47.21 -17.21
CA THR A 7 22.03 46.45 -16.17
C THR A 7 22.08 44.96 -16.54
N VAL A 8 22.85 44.17 -15.77
CA VAL A 8 22.86 42.73 -15.85
C VAL A 8 21.66 42.17 -15.07
N LEU A 9 20.68 41.66 -15.79
CA LEU A 9 19.50 40.98 -15.22
C LEU A 9 19.89 39.55 -14.85
N ALA A 10 20.08 39.29 -13.55
CA ALA A 10 20.34 37.95 -13.04
C ALA A 10 19.00 37.14 -13.05
N MET A 11 18.88 36.16 -13.96
CA MET A 11 17.80 35.18 -13.93
C MET A 11 18.10 34.15 -12.85
N ALA A 12 17.34 34.21 -11.76
CA ALA A 12 17.30 33.15 -10.75
C ALA A 12 16.51 31.95 -11.28
N PHE A 13 17.19 30.84 -11.57
CA PHE A 13 16.54 29.57 -11.84
C PHE A 13 16.00 28.99 -10.54
N ALA A 14 14.69 29.02 -10.37
CA ALA A 14 14.03 28.28 -9.31
C ALA A 14 14.10 26.78 -9.64
N VAL A 15 14.90 26.03 -8.89
CA VAL A 15 14.91 24.57 -8.95
C VAL A 15 13.62 24.09 -8.29
N PRO A 16 12.75 23.30 -8.97
CA PRO A 16 11.60 22.72 -8.29
C PRO A 16 12.12 21.78 -7.20
N ALA A 17 11.80 22.06 -5.95
CA ALA A 17 11.94 21.12 -4.87
C ALA A 17 10.95 19.98 -5.13
N PHE A 18 11.47 18.81 -5.50
CA PHE A 18 10.68 17.59 -5.43
C PHE A 18 10.33 17.39 -3.95
N ALA A 19 9.07 17.60 -3.61
CA ALA A 19 8.54 17.17 -2.34
C ALA A 19 8.69 15.64 -2.32
N ASP A 20 9.56 15.12 -1.45
CA ASP A 20 9.56 13.72 -1.10
C ASP A 20 8.14 13.39 -0.62
N SER A 21 7.39 12.65 -1.43
CA SER A 21 6.17 12.01 -0.97
C SER A 21 6.60 11.11 0.19
N HIS A 22 6.16 11.45 1.40
CA HIS A 22 6.39 10.64 2.58
C HIS A 22 5.68 9.30 2.37
N SER A 23 6.38 8.34 1.74
CA SER A 23 5.94 6.96 1.78
C SER A 23 5.98 6.53 3.25
N MET A 24 4.85 6.10 3.78
CA MET A 24 4.80 5.52 5.11
C MET A 24 5.57 4.20 5.09
N GLY A 25 6.82 4.20 5.53
CA GLY A 25 7.70 3.04 5.57
C GLY A 25 8.75 2.97 4.46
N ASP A 26 9.67 2.05 4.61
CA ASP A 26 10.80 1.75 3.71
C ASP A 26 10.48 0.49 2.90
N ALA A 27 10.30 0.65 1.58
CA ALA A 27 9.95 -0.46 0.68
C ALA A 27 11.05 -1.53 0.60
N ASP A 28 12.34 -1.14 0.66
CA ASP A 28 13.46 -2.10 0.64
C ASP A 28 13.51 -2.93 1.94
N ALA A 29 13.20 -2.32 3.08
CA ALA A 29 13.03 -3.03 4.34
C ALA A 29 11.79 -3.95 4.30
N GLY A 30 10.71 -3.48 3.69
CA GLY A 30 9.47 -4.23 3.47
C GLY A 30 9.67 -5.47 2.61
N GLU A 31 10.43 -5.36 1.52
CA GLU A 31 10.78 -6.51 0.66
C GLU A 31 11.50 -7.60 1.46
N LYS A 32 12.47 -7.22 2.28
CA LYS A 32 13.18 -8.17 3.15
C LYS A 32 12.25 -8.84 4.15
N GLN A 33 11.30 -8.08 4.72
CA GLN A 33 10.32 -8.60 5.67
C GLN A 33 9.25 -9.46 5.00
N PHE A 34 8.97 -9.25 3.70
CA PHE A 34 8.01 -10.05 2.92
C PHE A 34 8.34 -11.55 2.94
N GLY A 35 9.57 -11.92 3.26
CA GLY A 35 9.95 -13.30 3.53
C GLY A 35 9.01 -14.06 4.49
N LYS A 36 8.41 -13.35 5.46
CA LYS A 36 7.44 -13.89 6.41
C LYS A 36 6.06 -14.16 5.80
N CYS A 37 5.76 -13.53 4.67
CA CYS A 37 4.49 -13.63 3.96
C CYS A 37 4.48 -14.76 2.93
N LYS A 38 5.68 -15.17 2.47
CA LYS A 38 5.88 -16.15 1.37
C LYS A 38 5.31 -17.54 1.67
N ALA A 39 5.10 -17.90 2.92
CA ALA A 39 4.45 -19.18 3.25
C ALA A 39 3.03 -19.28 2.67
N CYS A 40 2.35 -18.14 2.56
CA CYS A 40 0.96 -18.08 2.14
C CYS A 40 0.73 -17.28 0.85
N HIS A 41 1.55 -16.26 0.55
CA HIS A 41 1.36 -15.33 -0.55
C HIS A 41 2.49 -15.37 -1.57
N ALA A 42 2.14 -15.16 -2.83
CA ALA A 42 3.05 -14.82 -3.91
C ALA A 42 2.74 -13.41 -4.43
N ILE A 43 3.68 -12.83 -5.18
CA ILE A 43 3.46 -11.63 -5.99
C ILE A 43 3.78 -12.02 -7.43
N VAL A 44 2.75 -12.05 -8.26
CA VAL A 44 2.82 -12.42 -9.68
C VAL A 44 2.06 -11.34 -10.45
N ASP A 45 2.70 -10.73 -11.42
CA ASP A 45 2.10 -9.67 -12.23
C ASP A 45 1.07 -10.17 -13.23
N ASP A 46 0.44 -9.26 -13.97
CA ASP A 46 -0.59 -9.56 -14.95
C ASP A 46 -0.04 -10.28 -16.21
N ALA A 47 1.27 -10.22 -16.44
CA ALA A 47 1.95 -10.97 -17.49
C ALA A 47 2.34 -12.39 -17.05
N GLY A 48 2.14 -12.73 -15.78
CA GLY A 48 2.52 -13.99 -15.17
C GLY A 48 3.98 -14.05 -14.71
N GLU A 49 4.68 -12.91 -14.68
CA GLU A 49 6.03 -12.83 -14.13
C GLU A 49 6.00 -12.90 -12.61
N VAL A 50 6.88 -13.74 -12.06
CA VAL A 50 6.95 -13.99 -10.62
C VAL A 50 7.92 -12.99 -9.97
N ILE A 51 7.39 -11.93 -9.36
CA ILE A 51 8.15 -10.95 -8.58
C ILE A 51 8.61 -11.58 -7.26
N GLN A 52 7.68 -12.23 -6.55
CA GLN A 52 7.99 -12.95 -5.31
C GLN A 52 7.35 -14.34 -5.33
N ARG A 53 8.19 -15.38 -5.26
CA ARG A 53 7.71 -16.75 -5.12
C ARG A 53 7.09 -16.97 -3.75
N GLY A 54 5.97 -17.68 -3.69
CA GLY A 54 5.31 -17.99 -2.42
C GLY A 54 4.17 -18.99 -2.56
N GLY A 55 3.45 -19.18 -1.45
CA GLY A 55 2.29 -20.08 -1.39
C GLY A 55 1.06 -19.51 -2.08
N LYS A 56 0.02 -20.34 -2.18
CA LYS A 56 -1.30 -20.00 -2.74
C LYS A 56 -2.42 -20.12 -1.71
N VAL A 57 -2.05 -20.17 -0.43
CA VAL A 57 -3.02 -20.21 0.69
C VAL A 57 -3.69 -18.85 0.87
N GLY A 58 -2.95 -17.76 0.62
CA GLY A 58 -3.44 -16.40 0.52
C GLY A 58 -3.58 -15.95 -0.94
N PRO A 59 -4.26 -14.81 -1.19
CA PRO A 59 -4.36 -14.25 -2.53
C PRO A 59 -3.01 -13.73 -3.04
N ASN A 60 -2.92 -13.57 -4.37
CA ASN A 60 -1.82 -12.83 -5.00
C ASN A 60 -1.85 -11.35 -4.54
N LEU A 61 -0.69 -10.84 -4.14
CA LEU A 61 -0.56 -9.49 -3.60
C LEU A 61 -0.04 -8.45 -4.62
N TYR A 62 0.12 -8.83 -5.90
CA TYR A 62 0.41 -7.86 -6.94
C TYR A 62 -0.75 -6.87 -7.09
N ASN A 63 -0.44 -5.58 -7.26
CA ASN A 63 -1.43 -4.52 -7.44
C ASN A 63 -2.49 -4.49 -6.31
N LEU A 64 -2.04 -4.66 -5.05
CA LEU A 64 -2.93 -4.68 -3.89
C LEU A 64 -3.39 -3.29 -3.47
N VAL A 65 -2.48 -2.31 -3.45
CA VAL A 65 -2.83 -0.91 -3.12
C VAL A 65 -3.73 -0.36 -4.23
N GLY A 66 -4.82 0.28 -3.86
CA GLY A 66 -5.86 0.72 -4.78
C GLY A 66 -6.91 -0.33 -5.13
N ARG A 67 -6.76 -1.58 -4.66
CA ARG A 67 -7.72 -2.65 -4.90
C ARG A 67 -8.75 -2.75 -3.79
N GLN A 68 -10.01 -2.98 -4.15
CA GLN A 68 -11.07 -3.29 -3.18
C GLN A 68 -10.73 -4.54 -2.37
N ALA A 69 -10.95 -4.51 -1.06
CA ALA A 69 -10.72 -5.67 -0.21
C ALA A 69 -11.62 -6.86 -0.61
N GLY A 70 -11.06 -8.06 -0.55
CA GLY A 70 -11.81 -9.28 -0.85
C GLY A 70 -12.20 -9.49 -2.31
N SER A 71 -11.59 -8.79 -3.29
CA SER A 71 -12.05 -8.75 -4.69
C SER A 71 -11.23 -9.57 -5.70
N VAL A 72 -10.18 -10.30 -5.28
CA VAL A 72 -9.44 -11.17 -6.21
C VAL A 72 -10.33 -12.29 -6.69
N GLU A 73 -10.50 -12.40 -8.01
CA GLU A 73 -11.28 -13.46 -8.65
C GLU A 73 -10.70 -14.85 -8.31
N ASP A 74 -11.57 -15.84 -8.23
CA ASP A 74 -11.24 -17.24 -7.93
C ASP A 74 -10.57 -17.50 -6.56
N PHE A 75 -10.40 -16.49 -5.72
CA PHE A 75 -9.91 -16.65 -4.35
C PHE A 75 -11.05 -16.73 -3.34
N LYS A 76 -11.06 -17.77 -2.51
CA LYS A 76 -12.11 -17.99 -1.48
C LYS A 76 -11.81 -17.19 -0.21
N TYR A 77 -12.18 -15.92 -0.22
CA TYR A 77 -12.08 -15.05 0.94
C TYR A 77 -12.94 -15.48 2.14
N GLY A 78 -12.65 -14.91 3.31
CA GLY A 78 -13.56 -14.94 4.45
C GLY A 78 -14.69 -13.92 4.26
N LYS A 79 -15.83 -14.16 4.94
CA LYS A 79 -17.00 -13.29 4.82
C LYS A 79 -16.69 -11.84 5.19
N SER A 80 -16.03 -11.62 6.33
CA SER A 80 -15.82 -10.27 6.86
C SER A 80 -14.95 -9.38 5.96
N ILE A 81 -13.93 -9.91 5.27
CA ILE A 81 -13.12 -9.09 4.37
C ILE A 81 -13.86 -8.74 3.07
N VAL A 82 -14.74 -9.63 2.59
CA VAL A 82 -15.63 -9.33 1.46
C VAL A 82 -16.63 -8.25 1.85
N GLU A 83 -17.25 -8.37 3.01
CA GLU A 83 -18.21 -7.40 3.56
C GLU A 83 -17.56 -6.03 3.76
N ALA A 84 -16.32 -5.98 4.25
CA ALA A 84 -15.55 -4.74 4.34
C ALA A 84 -15.29 -4.09 2.97
N GLY A 85 -14.93 -4.89 1.96
CA GLY A 85 -14.75 -4.40 0.59
C GLY A 85 -16.06 -3.91 -0.05
N GLU A 86 -17.16 -4.62 0.15
CA GLU A 86 -18.50 -4.19 -0.28
C GLU A 86 -18.94 -2.91 0.45
N GLY A 87 -18.49 -2.71 1.68
CA GLY A 87 -18.66 -1.49 2.48
C GLY A 87 -17.76 -0.33 2.05
N GLY A 88 -16.90 -0.53 1.04
CA GLY A 88 -16.05 0.52 0.47
C GLY A 88 -14.59 0.47 0.90
N LEU A 89 -14.12 -0.57 1.59
CA LEU A 89 -12.70 -0.72 1.92
C LEU A 89 -11.90 -0.95 0.64
N VAL A 90 -11.08 0.04 0.29
CA VAL A 90 -10.04 -0.04 -0.73
C VAL A 90 -8.69 0.04 -0.02
N TRP A 91 -7.77 -0.85 -0.36
CA TRP A 91 -6.48 -0.91 0.31
C TRP A 91 -5.61 0.32 -0.03
N ASP A 92 -5.13 0.99 0.99
CA ASP A 92 -4.03 1.95 0.96
C ASP A 92 -2.91 1.50 1.91
N GLN A 93 -1.81 2.25 1.97
CA GLN A 93 -0.68 1.88 2.83
C GLN A 93 -1.06 1.91 4.31
N ALA A 94 -1.90 2.85 4.74
CA ALA A 94 -2.30 3.00 6.15
C ALA A 94 -3.16 1.81 6.59
N SER A 95 -4.23 1.52 5.87
CA SER A 95 -5.13 0.39 6.16
C SER A 95 -4.43 -0.96 6.06
N LEU A 96 -3.47 -1.10 5.14
CA LEU A 96 -2.63 -2.30 5.06
C LEU A 96 -1.73 -2.45 6.28
N ALA A 97 -1.08 -1.39 6.75
CA ALA A 97 -0.23 -1.43 7.93
C ALA A 97 -1.04 -1.86 9.17
N GLU A 98 -2.22 -1.26 9.37
CA GLU A 98 -3.14 -1.63 10.47
C GLU A 98 -3.64 -3.09 10.35
N TYR A 99 -4.04 -3.51 9.14
CA TYR A 99 -4.47 -4.89 8.90
C TYR A 99 -3.37 -5.91 9.19
N LEU A 100 -2.12 -5.60 8.86
CA LEU A 100 -0.98 -6.47 9.11
C LEU A 100 -0.69 -6.65 10.61
N GLU A 101 -1.00 -5.67 11.46
CA GLU A 101 -0.82 -5.77 12.91
C GLU A 101 -1.78 -6.79 13.53
N ASP A 102 -3.06 -6.70 13.22
CA ASP A 102 -4.09 -7.63 13.65
C ASP A 102 -5.26 -7.70 12.66
N PRO A 103 -5.23 -8.64 11.72
CA PRO A 103 -6.27 -8.74 10.68
C PRO A 103 -7.69 -8.91 11.21
N THR A 104 -7.86 -9.57 12.36
CA THR A 104 -9.19 -9.77 12.95
C THR A 104 -9.68 -8.52 13.65
N ASP A 105 -8.82 -7.84 14.38
CA ASP A 105 -9.18 -6.61 15.10
C ASP A 105 -9.49 -5.48 14.11
N PHE A 106 -8.68 -5.36 13.07
CA PHE A 106 -8.93 -4.43 11.96
C PHE A 106 -10.34 -4.63 11.35
N LEU A 107 -10.71 -5.88 11.02
CA LEU A 107 -12.02 -6.14 10.44
C LEU A 107 -13.17 -5.90 11.42
N ARG A 108 -12.96 -6.13 12.71
CA ARG A 108 -13.98 -5.80 13.74
C ARG A 108 -14.22 -4.30 13.83
N THR A 109 -13.14 -3.53 13.80
CA THR A 109 -13.22 -2.07 13.83
C THR A 109 -13.85 -1.52 12.56
N THR A 110 -13.41 -1.99 11.39
CA THR A 110 -13.90 -1.54 10.07
C THR A 110 -15.40 -1.82 9.89
N LEU A 111 -15.89 -2.96 10.38
CA LEU A 111 -17.29 -3.38 10.22
C LEU A 111 -18.18 -3.01 11.42
N ASP A 112 -17.61 -2.46 12.49
CA ASP A 112 -18.29 -2.29 13.78
C ASP A 112 -19.00 -3.59 14.25
N ASP A 113 -18.34 -4.74 13.99
CA ASP A 113 -18.84 -6.07 14.34
C ASP A 113 -17.82 -6.88 15.14
N SER A 114 -18.10 -7.06 16.43
CA SER A 114 -17.23 -7.85 17.33
C SER A 114 -17.10 -9.34 16.93
N LYS A 115 -18.00 -9.84 16.05
CA LYS A 115 -17.99 -11.21 15.54
C LYS A 115 -17.17 -11.36 14.26
N ALA A 116 -16.73 -10.27 13.64
CA ALA A 116 -15.91 -10.33 12.44
C ALA A 116 -14.63 -11.15 12.65
N ARG A 117 -14.23 -11.88 11.61
CA ARG A 117 -13.06 -12.78 11.64
C ARG A 117 -12.26 -12.67 10.36
N SER A 118 -10.94 -12.68 10.48
CA SER A 118 -10.04 -12.87 9.36
C SER A 118 -9.68 -14.35 9.20
N LYS A 119 -9.57 -14.81 7.94
CA LYS A 119 -8.92 -16.11 7.64
C LYS A 119 -7.40 -16.01 7.76
N MET A 120 -6.82 -14.84 7.57
CA MET A 120 -5.41 -14.58 7.83
C MET A 120 -5.21 -14.44 9.34
N SER A 121 -4.52 -15.41 9.93
CA SER A 121 -4.22 -15.42 11.37
C SER A 121 -2.84 -14.85 11.71
N PHE A 122 -2.00 -14.62 10.69
CA PHE A 122 -0.67 -14.05 10.87
C PHE A 122 -0.76 -12.60 11.30
N LYS A 123 0.08 -12.20 12.25
CA LYS A 123 0.20 -10.83 12.77
C LYS A 123 1.65 -10.38 12.65
N LEU A 124 1.88 -9.27 11.98
CA LEU A 124 3.21 -8.67 11.86
C LEU A 124 3.44 -7.69 13.00
N ARG A 125 4.38 -7.98 13.88
CA ARG A 125 4.62 -7.22 15.12
C ARG A 125 5.45 -5.95 14.92
N LYS A 126 6.19 -5.84 13.81
CA LYS A 126 7.09 -4.71 13.50
C LYS A 126 7.25 -4.59 11.99
N GLY A 127 7.35 -3.35 11.49
CA GLY A 127 7.60 -3.04 10.08
C GLY A 127 6.37 -3.25 9.21
N THR A 128 5.19 -3.02 9.74
CA THR A 128 3.93 -3.08 9.00
C THR A 128 3.90 -2.01 7.92
N GLU A 129 4.36 -0.79 8.24
CA GLU A 129 4.49 0.30 7.29
C GLU A 129 5.49 -0.03 6.17
N ASP A 130 6.61 -0.67 6.50
CA ASP A 130 7.61 -1.06 5.51
C ASP A 130 7.03 -2.08 4.51
N VAL A 131 6.32 -3.10 5.01
CA VAL A 131 5.66 -4.08 4.14
C VAL A 131 4.54 -3.44 3.33
N ALA A 132 3.78 -2.50 3.89
CA ALA A 132 2.77 -1.76 3.16
C ALA A 132 3.40 -0.89 2.04
N ALA A 133 4.53 -0.23 2.31
CA ALA A 133 5.28 0.52 1.32
C ALA A 133 5.82 -0.39 0.19
N TYR A 134 6.35 -1.57 0.53
CA TYR A 134 6.76 -2.56 -0.48
C TYR A 134 5.58 -3.03 -1.34
N LEU A 135 4.43 -3.33 -0.75
CA LEU A 135 3.24 -3.71 -1.50
C LEU A 135 2.72 -2.58 -2.40
N ALA A 136 2.87 -1.32 -1.97
CA ALA A 136 2.57 -0.16 -2.82
C ALA A 136 3.53 -0.08 -4.02
N SER A 137 4.83 -0.34 -3.83
CA SER A 137 5.81 -0.30 -4.93
C SER A 137 5.59 -1.37 -6.01
N VAL A 138 4.86 -2.44 -5.70
CA VAL A 138 4.44 -3.49 -6.65
C VAL A 138 2.96 -3.37 -7.03
N SER A 139 2.39 -2.18 -6.85
CA SER A 139 1.00 -1.86 -7.17
C SER A 139 0.95 -0.68 -8.16
N PRO A 140 1.15 -0.92 -9.45
CA PRO A 140 1.18 0.15 -10.47
C PRO A 140 -0.12 0.96 -10.55
N GLY A 141 -1.25 0.42 -10.10
CA GLY A 141 -2.53 1.13 -10.01
C GLY A 141 -2.61 2.13 -8.85
N ALA A 142 -1.63 2.14 -7.96
CA ALA A 142 -1.61 3.06 -6.82
C ALA A 142 -1.11 4.48 -7.17
N GLU A 143 -0.52 4.67 -8.34
CA GLU A 143 -0.06 5.98 -8.83
C GLU A 143 -1.25 6.90 -9.12
N GLY A 144 -1.69 7.62 -8.12
CA GLY A 144 -2.84 8.56 -8.23
C GLY A 144 -3.76 8.53 -7.01
N MET A 145 -3.53 7.62 -6.08
CA MET A 145 -4.24 7.59 -4.80
C MET A 145 -3.46 8.37 -3.73
N GLU A 146 -3.12 9.62 -4.03
CA GLU A 146 -2.63 10.57 -3.06
C GLU A 146 -3.75 10.84 -2.05
N GLU A 147 -3.40 10.63 -0.81
CA GLU A 147 -4.17 10.79 0.43
C GLU A 147 -5.39 11.71 0.32
N ALA A 148 -6.58 11.15 0.45
CA ALA A 148 -7.78 11.94 0.65
C ALA A 148 -7.63 12.78 1.94
N PRO A 149 -7.91 14.09 1.92
CA PRO A 149 -7.75 14.92 3.09
C PRO A 149 -8.65 14.40 4.21
N LYS A 150 -8.05 14.14 5.39
CA LYS A 150 -8.79 13.83 6.62
C LYS A 150 -9.74 15.00 6.86
N SER A 151 -11.04 14.75 6.72
CA SER A 151 -12.08 15.71 7.14
C SER A 151 -11.97 15.92 8.65
N GLU A 152 -11.65 17.16 9.04
CA GLU A 152 -11.79 17.64 10.43
C GLU A 152 -13.25 17.52 10.91
#